data_2e665c8dfd722ed96b6676588dd75d44
#
_entry.id   2e665c8dfd722ed96b6676588dd75d44
#
_cell.length_a   1.000
_cell.length_b   1.000
_cell.length_c   1.000
_cell.angle_alpha   90.00
_cell.angle_beta   90.00
_cell.angle_gamma   90.00
#
_symmetry.space_group_name_H-M   'P 1'
#
loop_
_entity.id
_entity.type
_entity.pdbx_description
1 polymer ?
#
loop_
_entity_poly.entity_id
_entity_poly.type
_entity_poly.pdbx_seq_one_letter_code
_entity_poly.pdbx_strand_id
1 'polypeptide(L)' 'MRSVRTFQTFLAVVRHGSFAAAGQAIGLTPAAIGLQMRGLEEELN' A
#
# COMPACT_ATOMS: atom_id res chain seq x y z
N MET A 1 5.98 -14.10 8.05
CA MET A 1 5.48 -13.83 6.73
C MET A 1 4.74 -12.53 6.66
N ARG A 2 5.02 -11.75 5.68
CA ARG A 2 4.37 -10.47 5.54
C ARG A 2 2.95 -10.66 5.04
N SER A 3 2.11 -9.73 5.35
CA SER A 3 0.71 -9.96 5.12
C SER A 3 0.35 -9.78 3.65
N VAL A 4 -0.56 -10.61 3.20
CA VAL A 4 -1.15 -10.49 1.88
C VAL A 4 -1.79 -9.12 1.72
N ARG A 5 -2.28 -8.53 2.82
CA ARG A 5 -2.90 -7.23 2.77
C ARG A 5 -1.93 -6.14 2.30
N THR A 6 -0.68 -6.20 2.77
CA THR A 6 0.32 -5.23 2.33
C THR A 6 0.56 -5.34 0.84
N PHE A 7 0.61 -6.56 0.33
CA PHE A 7 0.80 -6.78 -1.10
C PHE A 7 -0.40 -6.25 -1.89
N GLN A 8 -1.60 -6.48 -1.37
CA GLN A 8 -2.80 -5.96 -2.02
C GLN A 8 -2.81 -4.44 -2.05
N THR A 9 -2.33 -3.81 -0.98
CA THR A 9 -2.21 -2.35 -0.96
C THR A 9 -1.23 -1.88 -2.02
N PHE A 10 -0.12 -2.57 -2.17
CA PHE A 10 0.87 -2.24 -3.21
C PHE A 10 0.23 -2.31 -4.59
N LEU A 11 -0.54 -3.38 -4.85
CA LEU A 11 -1.20 -3.51 -6.14
C LEU A 11 -2.21 -2.39 -6.36
N ALA A 12 -2.90 -1.97 -5.31
CA ALA A 12 -3.86 -0.88 -5.43
C ALA A 12 -3.15 0.41 -5.83
N VAL A 13 -1.99 0.68 -5.25
CA VAL A 13 -1.23 1.88 -5.59
C VAL A 13 -0.82 1.85 -7.06
N VAL A 14 -0.35 0.69 -7.53
CA VAL A 14 0.06 0.55 -8.92
C VAL A 14 -1.12 0.76 -9.86
N ARG A 15 -2.27 0.17 -9.52
CA ARG A 15 -3.44 0.23 -10.38
C ARG A 15 -4.05 1.63 -10.43
N HIS A 16 -4.07 2.33 -9.31
CA HIS A 16 -4.74 3.62 -9.23
C HIS A 16 -3.82 4.79 -9.45
N GLY A 17 -2.52 4.57 -9.42
CA GLY A 17 -1.56 5.59 -9.79
C GLY A 17 -1.21 6.59 -8.72
N SER A 18 -1.83 6.53 -7.55
CA SER A 18 -1.48 7.41 -6.44
C SER A 18 -1.94 6.81 -5.13
N PHE A 19 -1.29 7.24 -4.04
CA PHE A 19 -1.68 6.81 -2.71
C PHE A 19 -3.11 7.27 -2.38
N ALA A 20 -3.45 8.50 -2.78
CA ALA A 20 -4.78 9.02 -2.48
C ALA A 20 -5.87 8.21 -3.17
N ALA A 21 -5.69 7.94 -4.45
CA ALA A 21 -6.68 7.17 -5.19
C ALA A 21 -6.75 5.73 -4.68
N ALA A 22 -5.59 5.13 -4.39
CA ALA A 22 -5.58 3.78 -3.86
C ALA A 22 -6.28 3.72 -2.51
N GLY A 23 -6.03 4.71 -1.66
CA GLY A 23 -6.65 4.74 -0.34
C GLY A 23 -8.17 4.82 -0.43
N GLN A 24 -8.69 5.63 -1.34
CA GLN A 24 -10.13 5.71 -1.53
C GLN A 24 -10.70 4.38 -1.98
N ALA A 25 -9.97 3.67 -2.83
CA ALA A 25 -10.46 2.41 -3.37
C ALA A 25 -10.51 1.32 -2.30
N ILE A 26 -9.57 1.31 -1.35
CA ILE A 26 -9.47 0.22 -0.39
C ILE A 26 -9.76 0.65 1.04
N GLY A 27 -10.18 1.91 1.25
CA GLY A 27 -10.62 2.38 2.56
C GLY A 27 -9.49 2.72 3.51
N LEU A 28 -8.35 3.17 3.01
CA LEU A 28 -7.22 3.58 3.82
C LEU A 28 -6.85 5.03 3.54
N THR A 29 -6.24 5.68 4.54
CA THR A 29 -5.70 7.01 4.31
C THR A 29 -4.39 6.90 3.54
N PRO A 30 -4.00 7.97 2.83
CA PRO A 30 -2.69 7.95 2.15
C PRO A 30 -1.54 7.71 3.11
N ALA A 31 -1.63 8.25 4.34
CA ALA A 31 -0.59 8.04 5.33
C ALA A 31 -0.47 6.57 5.70
N ALA A 32 -1.59 5.88 5.87
CA ALA A 32 -1.58 4.46 6.21
C ALA A 32 -0.96 3.65 5.07
N ILE A 33 -1.28 4.01 3.83
CA ILE A 33 -0.70 3.32 2.68
C ILE A 33 0.81 3.55 2.64
N GLY A 34 1.24 4.78 2.91
CA GLY A 34 2.67 5.08 2.94
C GLY A 34 3.42 4.24 3.95
N LEU A 35 2.83 4.06 5.13
CA LEU A 35 3.47 3.22 6.15
C LEU A 35 3.59 1.77 5.69
N GLN A 36 2.55 1.26 5.04
CA GLN A 36 2.61 -0.11 4.54
C GLN A 36 3.65 -0.27 3.45
N MET A 37 3.75 0.71 2.58
CA MET A 37 4.74 0.65 1.50
C MET A 37 6.15 0.71 2.05
N ARG A 38 6.36 1.52 3.09
CA ARG A 38 7.68 1.58 3.72
C ARG A 38 8.06 0.23 4.33
N GLY A 39 7.09 -0.41 5.00
CA GLY A 39 7.35 -1.74 5.55
C GLY A 39 7.70 -2.75 4.48
N LEU A 40 7.04 -2.67 3.34
CA LEU A 40 7.34 -3.56 2.23
C LEU A 40 8.75 -3.33 1.70
N GLU A 41 9.15 -2.06 1.57
CA GLU A 41 10.49 -1.74 1.12
C GLU A 41 11.55 -2.30 2.06
N GLU A 42 11.32 -2.18 3.35
CA GLU A 42 12.26 -2.69 4.35
C GLU A 42 12.37 -4.20 4.25
N GLU A 43 11.27 -4.85 3.95
CA GLU A 43 11.29 -6.29 3.83
C GLU A 43 12.05 -6.76 2.60
N LEU A 44 11.98 -6.01 1.53
CA LEU A 44 12.65 -6.38 0.29
C LEU A 44 14.14 -6.08 0.32
N ASN A 45 14.57 -5.23 1.24
CA ASN A 45 15.99 -4.99 1.42
C ASN A 45 16.61 -6.08 2.28
#